data_16a19b1932e6a25db81ab5fb0f3ad6e4
#
_entry.id   16a19b1932e6a25db81ab5fb0f3ad6e4
#
_cell.length_a   1.000
_cell.length_b   1.000
_cell.length_c   1.000
_cell.angle_alpha   90.00
_cell.angle_beta   90.00
_cell.angle_gamma   90.00
#
_symmetry.space_group_name_H-M   'P 1'
#
loop_
_entity.id
_entity.type
_entity.pdbx_description
1 polymer ?
#
loop_
_entity_poly.entity_id
_entity_poly.type
_entity_poly.pdbx_seq_one_letter_code
_entity_poly.pdbx_strand_id
1 'polypeptide(L)'
;MGDQEIQSKRKGKGAGDMKDLFQTSMFAGVTLSLLAYLAGSLLKKKFKLGIFNPLLISMILTIIVLVCAHIDYDTYNKGAVYLSWFLTPATVCLAIPLYEQWQLLKRNVKAVMLGITAGVLTSLTMVFVLSKLMGLTHQEYVTMLPKSITTAIGMGVSEELGGYVTITVAVIVVTGVIGNILGEFICKLFRITEPISKGLALGSSSHAIGTAKAIEMGEVEGAMSSLAIAVTGILTVVLASVYANFM
;
A
#
# COMPACT_ATOMS: atom_id res chain seq x y z
N MET A 1 30.59 24.10 28.46
CA MET A 1 31.18 23.51 27.26
C MET A 1 31.27 21.96 27.29
N GLY A 2 31.36 21.35 28.48
CA GLY A 2 31.48 19.86 28.63
C GLY A 2 30.22 19.04 28.29
N ASP A 3 29.02 19.50 28.63
CA ASP A 3 27.81 18.70 28.47
C ASP A 3 27.35 18.49 26.99
N GLN A 4 27.59 19.47 26.13
CA GLN A 4 27.28 19.33 24.71
C GLN A 4 28.23 18.37 24.00
N GLU A 5 29.47 18.34 24.39
CA GLU A 5 30.50 17.44 23.83
C GLU A 5 30.30 15.98 24.27
N ILE A 6 29.86 15.77 25.51
CA ILE A 6 29.51 14.44 26.05
C ILE A 6 28.22 13.89 25.37
N GLN A 7 27.22 14.76 25.13
CA GLN A 7 26.01 14.36 24.42
C GLN A 7 26.28 14.06 22.93
N SER A 8 27.15 14.81 22.27
CA SER A 8 27.58 14.56 20.90
C SER A 8 28.30 13.22 20.75
N LYS A 9 29.24 12.92 21.68
CA LYS A 9 29.92 11.62 21.68
C LYS A 9 29.00 10.43 21.98
N ARG A 10 27.99 10.60 22.84
CA ARG A 10 26.99 9.55 23.11
C ARG A 10 26.09 9.30 21.93
N LYS A 11 25.66 10.34 21.20
CA LYS A 11 24.86 10.20 19.97
C LYS A 11 25.64 9.51 18.84
N GLY A 12 26.92 9.85 18.67
CA GLY A 12 27.77 9.21 17.66
C GLY A 12 28.05 7.72 17.96
N LYS A 13 28.19 7.37 19.24
CA LYS A 13 28.43 5.98 19.65
C LYS A 13 27.19 5.11 19.44
N GLY A 14 26.00 5.59 19.80
CA GLY A 14 24.76 4.83 19.60
C GLY A 14 24.38 4.61 18.12
N ALA A 15 24.70 5.56 17.23
CA ALA A 15 24.48 5.41 15.81
C ALA A 15 25.47 4.39 15.19
N GLY A 16 26.72 4.38 15.65
CA GLY A 16 27.72 3.38 15.26
C GLY A 16 27.32 1.97 15.69
N ASP A 17 26.93 1.80 16.94
CA ASP A 17 26.51 0.52 17.50
C ASP A 17 25.25 -0.03 16.77
N MET A 18 24.30 0.85 16.37
CA MET A 18 23.15 0.44 15.58
C MET A 18 23.54 0.02 14.16
N LYS A 19 24.41 0.74 13.50
CA LYS A 19 24.89 0.39 12.16
C LYS A 19 25.59 -0.98 12.16
N ASP A 20 26.43 -1.23 13.16
CA ASP A 20 27.11 -2.51 13.34
C ASP A 20 26.10 -3.66 13.59
N LEU A 21 25.04 -3.39 14.35
CA LEU A 21 23.96 -4.35 14.57
C LEU A 21 23.26 -4.72 13.23
N PHE A 22 22.95 -3.75 12.37
CA PHE A 22 22.34 -4.02 11.10
C PHE A 22 23.26 -4.71 10.08
N GLN A 23 24.56 -4.52 10.19
CA GLN A 23 25.56 -5.21 9.36
C GLN A 23 25.80 -6.65 9.79
N THR A 24 25.70 -6.93 11.09
CA THR A 24 26.00 -8.26 11.66
C THR A 24 24.76 -9.13 11.86
N SER A 25 23.58 -8.55 12.07
CA SER A 25 22.36 -9.28 12.37
C SER A 25 21.42 -9.37 11.17
N MET A 26 21.16 -10.57 10.68
CA MET A 26 20.17 -10.87 9.65
C MET A 26 18.72 -10.48 10.05
N PHE A 27 18.45 -10.36 11.35
CA PHE A 27 17.09 -10.10 11.85
C PHE A 27 16.83 -8.63 12.20
N ALA A 28 17.82 -7.76 12.12
CA ALA A 28 17.69 -6.36 12.53
C ALA A 28 16.59 -5.64 11.71
N GLY A 29 16.53 -5.84 10.40
CA GLY A 29 15.51 -5.26 9.52
C GLY A 29 14.08 -5.71 9.87
N VAL A 30 13.88 -7.02 10.07
CA VAL A 30 12.58 -7.57 10.51
C VAL A 30 12.18 -7.00 11.86
N THR A 31 13.11 -7.01 12.84
CA THR A 31 12.84 -6.55 14.20
C THR A 31 12.45 -5.08 14.21
N LEU A 32 13.19 -4.22 13.49
CA LEU A 32 12.84 -2.80 13.37
C LEU A 32 11.44 -2.62 12.78
N SER A 33 11.13 -3.31 11.70
CA SER A 33 9.81 -3.21 11.04
C SER A 33 8.68 -3.63 11.96
N LEU A 34 8.83 -4.76 12.67
CA LEU A 34 7.82 -5.26 13.60
C LEU A 34 7.65 -4.34 14.82
N LEU A 35 8.72 -3.83 15.39
CA LEU A 35 8.66 -2.88 16.51
C LEU A 35 8.02 -1.56 16.08
N ALA A 36 8.36 -1.05 14.92
CA ALA A 36 7.75 0.16 14.36
C ALA A 36 6.23 -0.04 14.13
N TYR A 37 5.83 -1.21 13.61
CA TYR A 37 4.41 -1.53 13.43
C TYR A 37 3.67 -1.69 14.76
N LEU A 38 4.29 -2.33 15.74
CA LEU A 38 3.74 -2.45 17.09
C LEU A 38 3.54 -1.08 17.73
N ALA A 39 4.54 -0.19 17.64
CA ALA A 39 4.43 1.18 18.11
C ALA A 39 3.26 1.92 17.43
N GLY A 40 3.12 1.81 16.10
CA GLY A 40 1.99 2.35 15.34
C GLY A 40 0.64 1.81 15.81
N SER A 41 0.56 0.50 16.05
CA SER A 41 -0.66 -0.16 16.55
C SER A 41 -1.04 0.33 17.95
N LEU A 42 -0.07 0.50 18.84
CA LEU A 42 -0.29 1.04 20.18
C LEU A 42 -0.78 2.50 20.12
N LEU A 43 -0.22 3.32 19.22
CA LEU A 43 -0.67 4.69 19.01
C LEU A 43 -2.12 4.73 18.49
N LYS A 44 -2.47 3.92 17.49
CA LYS A 44 -3.86 3.79 16.98
C LYS A 44 -4.82 3.42 18.10
N LYS A 45 -4.45 2.45 18.94
CA LYS A 45 -5.26 1.99 20.07
C LYS A 45 -5.49 3.08 21.12
N LYS A 46 -4.46 3.91 21.38
CA LYS A 46 -4.51 5.01 22.36
C LYS A 46 -5.32 6.20 21.86
N PHE A 47 -5.09 6.66 20.64
CA PHE A 47 -5.68 7.90 20.12
C PHE A 47 -6.97 7.69 19.31
N LYS A 48 -7.24 6.47 18.82
CA LYS A 48 -8.44 6.09 18.03
C LYS A 48 -8.74 6.99 16.82
N LEU A 49 -7.75 7.75 16.34
CA LEU A 49 -7.88 8.62 15.17
C LEU A 49 -7.39 7.88 13.92
N GLY A 50 -8.10 8.02 12.80
CA GLY A 50 -7.77 7.36 11.54
C GLY A 50 -6.38 7.73 10.99
N ILE A 51 -5.89 8.94 11.32
CA ILE A 51 -4.55 9.40 10.90
C ILE A 51 -3.42 8.58 11.57
N PHE A 52 -3.67 7.97 12.73
CA PHE A 52 -2.71 7.05 13.37
C PHE A 52 -2.81 5.64 12.77
N ASN A 53 -2.71 5.56 11.45
CA ASN A 53 -2.63 4.29 10.74
C ASN A 53 -1.32 3.58 11.11
N PRO A 54 -1.35 2.33 11.61
CA PRO A 54 -0.14 1.59 12.01
C PRO A 54 0.89 1.45 10.90
N LEU A 55 0.43 1.24 9.65
CA LEU A 55 1.33 1.14 8.48
C LEU A 55 2.04 2.46 8.20
N LEU A 56 1.29 3.57 8.18
CA LEU A 56 1.88 4.89 7.97
C LEU A 56 2.92 5.23 9.05
N ILE A 57 2.56 5.00 10.32
CA ILE A 57 3.46 5.28 11.45
C ILE A 57 4.69 4.38 11.38
N SER A 58 4.53 3.09 11.08
CA SER A 58 5.66 2.16 10.97
C SER A 58 6.63 2.55 9.86
N MET A 59 6.13 2.97 8.70
CA MET A 59 6.97 3.47 7.61
C MET A 59 7.75 4.72 8.03
N ILE A 60 7.07 5.71 8.61
CA ILE A 60 7.71 6.94 9.07
C ILE A 60 8.77 6.65 10.13
N LEU A 61 8.46 5.83 11.13
CA LEU A 61 9.40 5.46 12.19
C LEU A 61 10.62 4.71 11.63
N THR A 62 10.40 3.76 10.72
CA THR A 62 11.49 3.02 10.06
C THR A 62 12.39 3.98 9.28
N ILE A 63 11.83 4.87 8.47
CA ILE A 63 12.59 5.87 7.72
C ILE A 63 13.39 6.77 8.65
N ILE A 64 12.77 7.28 9.74
CA ILE A 64 13.46 8.13 10.71
C ILE A 64 14.65 7.39 11.33
N VAL A 65 14.47 6.13 11.74
CA VAL A 65 15.56 5.34 12.35
C VAL A 65 16.69 5.13 11.34
N LEU A 66 16.39 4.75 10.10
CA LEU A 66 17.41 4.52 9.07
C LEU A 66 18.20 5.79 8.75
N VAL A 67 17.51 6.92 8.60
CA VAL A 67 18.14 8.22 8.33
C VAL A 67 18.99 8.69 9.52
N CYS A 68 18.46 8.60 10.74
CA CYS A 68 19.19 9.05 11.94
C CYS A 68 20.40 8.16 12.28
N ALA A 69 20.34 6.87 11.96
CA ALA A 69 21.45 5.93 12.17
C ALA A 69 22.39 5.82 10.97
N HIS A 70 22.12 6.58 9.88
CA HIS A 70 22.89 6.51 8.62
C HIS A 70 23.01 5.08 8.07
N ILE A 71 21.90 4.32 8.11
CA ILE A 71 21.80 2.96 7.58
C ILE A 71 21.24 3.05 6.16
N ASP A 72 21.98 2.50 5.21
CA ASP A 72 21.51 2.41 3.82
C ASP A 72 20.40 1.37 3.65
N TYR A 73 19.57 1.57 2.64
CA TYR A 73 18.44 0.70 2.35
C TYR A 73 18.85 -0.76 2.14
N ASP A 74 19.95 -1.02 1.45
CA ASP A 74 20.42 -2.38 1.17
C ASP A 74 20.79 -3.13 2.44
N THR A 75 21.41 -2.45 3.40
CA THR A 75 21.74 -3.03 4.71
C THR A 75 20.47 -3.37 5.50
N TYR A 76 19.48 -2.48 5.51
CA TYR A 76 18.17 -2.75 6.12
C TYR A 76 17.45 -3.90 5.42
N ASN A 77 17.44 -3.91 4.08
CA ASN A 77 16.70 -4.86 3.28
C ASN A 77 17.23 -6.30 3.39
N LYS A 78 18.52 -6.49 3.69
CA LYS A 78 19.08 -7.83 3.96
C LYS A 78 18.29 -8.60 5.02
N GLY A 79 17.84 -7.89 6.06
CA GLY A 79 16.97 -8.47 7.08
C GLY A 79 15.48 -8.36 6.72
N ALA A 80 15.03 -7.20 6.25
CA ALA A 80 13.61 -6.95 5.98
C ALA A 80 13.02 -7.84 4.88
N VAL A 81 13.84 -8.35 3.95
CA VAL A 81 13.42 -9.27 2.87
C VAL A 81 12.66 -10.51 3.39
N TYR A 82 12.95 -10.97 4.60
CA TYR A 82 12.22 -12.10 5.20
C TYR A 82 10.72 -11.81 5.39
N LEU A 83 10.33 -10.55 5.59
CA LEU A 83 8.92 -10.17 5.62
C LEU A 83 8.25 -10.35 4.25
N SER A 84 8.98 -10.18 3.17
CA SER A 84 8.46 -10.37 1.81
C SER A 84 8.11 -11.83 1.52
N TRP A 85 8.70 -12.80 2.21
CA TRP A 85 8.34 -14.22 2.08
C TRP A 85 6.91 -14.50 2.55
N PHE A 86 6.39 -13.69 3.46
CA PHE A 86 5.01 -13.81 3.92
C PHE A 86 3.99 -13.18 2.94
N LEU A 87 4.45 -12.48 1.91
CA LEU A 87 3.54 -11.82 0.96
C LEU A 87 2.67 -12.82 0.22
N THR A 88 3.26 -13.92 -0.28
CA THR A 88 2.51 -14.96 -1.00
C THR A 88 1.51 -15.69 -0.09
N PRO A 89 1.89 -16.22 1.08
CA PRO A 89 0.92 -16.80 2.01
C PRO A 89 -0.18 -15.82 2.42
N ALA A 90 0.17 -14.57 2.72
CA ALA A 90 -0.81 -13.55 3.09
C ALA A 90 -1.81 -13.28 1.96
N THR A 91 -1.34 -13.23 0.71
CA THR A 91 -2.21 -13.06 -0.47
C THR A 91 -3.14 -14.27 -0.65
N VAL A 92 -2.64 -15.49 -0.44
CA VAL A 92 -3.47 -16.71 -0.50
C VAL A 92 -4.53 -16.70 0.61
N CYS A 93 -4.20 -16.22 1.81
CA CYS A 93 -5.17 -16.10 2.91
C CYS A 93 -6.34 -15.17 2.57
N LEU A 94 -6.18 -14.20 1.66
CA LEU A 94 -7.28 -13.35 1.21
C LEU A 94 -8.36 -14.14 0.43
N ALA A 95 -8.07 -15.36 -0.03
CA ALA A 95 -9.06 -16.22 -0.64
C ALA A 95 -10.06 -16.81 0.39
N ILE A 96 -9.71 -16.87 1.68
CA ILE A 96 -10.58 -17.43 2.73
C ILE A 96 -11.88 -16.64 2.85
N PRO A 97 -11.88 -15.32 3.15
CA PRO A 97 -13.12 -14.55 3.23
C PRO A 97 -13.89 -14.54 1.90
N LEU A 98 -13.19 -14.60 0.75
CA LEU A 98 -13.84 -14.72 -0.55
C LEU A 98 -14.61 -16.04 -0.69
N TYR A 99 -14.02 -17.15 -0.26
CA TYR A 99 -14.67 -18.47 -0.28
C TYR A 99 -15.89 -18.50 0.66
N GLU A 100 -15.78 -17.95 1.86
CA GLU A 100 -16.88 -17.86 2.83
C GLU A 100 -18.09 -17.07 2.28
N GLN A 101 -17.86 -16.04 1.48
CA GLN A 101 -18.87 -15.21 0.85
C GLN A 101 -19.21 -15.63 -0.61
N TRP A 102 -18.85 -16.86 -1.02
CA TRP A 102 -19.04 -17.37 -2.38
C TRP A 102 -20.48 -17.32 -2.89
N GLN A 103 -21.44 -17.59 -2.03
CA GLN A 103 -22.87 -17.55 -2.40
C GLN A 103 -23.34 -16.11 -2.67
N LEU A 104 -22.87 -15.17 -1.87
CA LEU A 104 -23.16 -13.74 -2.06
C LEU A 104 -22.56 -13.24 -3.37
N LEU A 105 -21.33 -13.62 -3.67
CA LEU A 105 -20.67 -13.31 -4.92
C LEU A 105 -21.45 -13.82 -6.12
N LYS A 106 -21.85 -15.08 -6.13
CA LYS A 106 -22.63 -15.69 -7.22
C LYS A 106 -23.93 -14.94 -7.50
N ARG A 107 -24.62 -14.48 -6.46
CA ARG A 107 -25.87 -13.72 -6.61
C ARG A 107 -25.63 -12.33 -7.21
N ASN A 108 -24.47 -11.75 -7.03
CA ASN A 108 -24.17 -10.36 -7.39
C ASN A 108 -23.09 -10.21 -8.47
N VAL A 109 -22.70 -11.29 -9.16
CA VAL A 109 -21.58 -11.31 -10.13
C VAL A 109 -21.64 -10.14 -11.12
N LYS A 110 -22.80 -9.84 -11.70
CA LYS A 110 -22.94 -8.75 -12.67
C LYS A 110 -22.64 -7.39 -12.03
N ALA A 111 -23.21 -7.12 -10.86
CA ALA A 111 -22.98 -5.86 -10.14
C ALA A 111 -21.52 -5.72 -9.70
N VAL A 112 -20.91 -6.81 -9.22
CA VAL A 112 -19.51 -6.86 -8.79
C VAL A 112 -18.58 -6.58 -9.98
N MET A 113 -18.74 -7.29 -11.10
CA MET A 113 -17.91 -7.11 -12.28
C MET A 113 -18.06 -5.71 -12.89
N LEU A 114 -19.27 -5.20 -12.99
CA LEU A 114 -19.53 -3.84 -13.46
C LEU A 114 -18.93 -2.80 -12.54
N GLY A 115 -19.06 -2.97 -11.22
CA GLY A 115 -18.49 -2.07 -10.21
C GLY A 115 -16.97 -2.01 -10.29
N ILE A 116 -16.29 -3.17 -10.37
CA ILE A 116 -14.82 -3.22 -10.50
C ILE A 116 -14.38 -2.59 -11.83
N THR A 117 -15.03 -2.94 -12.94
CA THR A 117 -14.69 -2.39 -14.25
C THR A 117 -14.86 -0.87 -14.27
N ALA A 118 -15.96 -0.35 -13.73
CA ALA A 118 -16.17 1.08 -13.59
C ALA A 118 -15.09 1.74 -12.72
N GLY A 119 -14.70 1.11 -11.61
CA GLY A 119 -13.61 1.58 -10.75
C GLY A 119 -12.27 1.67 -11.48
N VAL A 120 -11.90 0.64 -12.24
CA VAL A 120 -10.66 0.61 -13.03
C VAL A 120 -10.69 1.71 -14.12
N LEU A 121 -11.76 1.78 -14.89
CA LEU A 121 -11.90 2.80 -15.94
C LEU A 121 -11.83 4.21 -15.35
N THR A 122 -12.53 4.47 -14.26
CA THR A 122 -12.49 5.75 -13.56
C THR A 122 -11.06 6.07 -13.09
N SER A 123 -10.37 5.11 -12.50
CA SER A 123 -8.99 5.30 -12.03
C SER A 123 -8.05 5.67 -13.18
N LEU A 124 -8.05 4.91 -14.26
CA LEU A 124 -7.21 5.16 -15.43
C LEU A 124 -7.55 6.48 -16.11
N THR A 125 -8.85 6.77 -16.28
CA THR A 125 -9.32 8.04 -16.88
C THR A 125 -8.91 9.24 -16.02
N MET A 126 -9.04 9.16 -14.70
CA MET A 126 -8.60 10.24 -13.81
C MET A 126 -7.09 10.45 -13.87
N VAL A 127 -6.29 9.37 -13.93
CA VAL A 127 -4.84 9.51 -14.13
C VAL A 127 -4.55 10.20 -15.44
N PHE A 128 -5.21 9.80 -16.55
CA PHE A 128 -5.04 10.44 -17.86
C PHE A 128 -5.40 11.92 -17.82
N VAL A 129 -6.58 12.26 -17.31
CA VAL A 129 -7.07 13.65 -17.26
C VAL A 129 -6.14 14.52 -16.40
N LEU A 130 -5.78 14.06 -15.22
CA LEU A 130 -4.90 14.82 -14.32
C LEU A 130 -3.49 14.97 -14.91
N SER A 131 -2.92 13.91 -15.51
CA SER A 131 -1.61 13.97 -16.16
C SER A 131 -1.62 15.01 -17.30
N LYS A 132 -2.67 15.04 -18.10
CA LYS A 132 -2.81 16.01 -19.19
C LYS A 132 -2.99 17.44 -18.66
N LEU A 133 -3.77 17.63 -17.60
CA LEU A 133 -3.95 18.95 -16.97
C LEU A 133 -2.67 19.47 -16.34
N MET A 134 -1.86 18.58 -15.76
CA MET A 134 -0.60 18.94 -15.11
C MET A 134 0.58 19.03 -16.09
N GLY A 135 0.39 18.68 -17.34
CA GLY A 135 1.44 18.70 -18.35
C GLY A 135 2.55 17.66 -18.12
N LEU A 136 2.18 16.50 -17.54
CA LEU A 136 3.15 15.42 -17.32
C LEU A 136 3.66 14.86 -18.66
N THR A 137 4.89 14.38 -18.66
CA THR A 137 5.46 13.65 -19.78
C THR A 137 4.80 12.26 -19.91
N HIS A 138 4.91 11.64 -21.09
CA HIS A 138 4.44 10.28 -21.31
C HIS A 138 5.00 9.30 -20.24
N GLN A 139 6.28 9.40 -19.93
CA GLN A 139 6.93 8.52 -18.95
C GLN A 139 6.39 8.71 -17.53
N GLU A 140 6.11 9.95 -17.11
CA GLU A 140 5.48 10.24 -15.83
C GLU A 140 4.03 9.75 -15.79
N TYR A 141 3.31 9.90 -16.89
CA TYR A 141 1.94 9.41 -17.02
C TYR A 141 1.83 7.89 -16.87
N VAL A 142 2.64 7.12 -17.62
CA VAL A 142 2.59 5.66 -17.54
C VAL A 142 3.07 5.14 -16.17
N THR A 143 3.93 5.90 -15.49
CA THR A 143 4.33 5.66 -14.10
C THR A 143 3.14 5.66 -13.14
N MET A 144 2.14 6.53 -13.39
CA MET A 144 0.96 6.69 -12.52
C MET A 144 -0.19 5.73 -12.84
N LEU A 145 -0.25 5.17 -14.04
CA LEU A 145 -1.34 4.29 -14.47
C LEU A 145 -1.62 3.14 -13.50
N PRO A 146 -0.62 2.38 -13.02
CA PRO A 146 -0.84 1.22 -12.17
C PRO A 146 -1.00 1.56 -10.68
N LYS A 147 -1.29 2.81 -10.30
CA LYS A 147 -1.33 3.28 -8.90
C LYS A 147 -2.28 2.52 -7.96
N SER A 148 -3.32 1.89 -8.51
CA SER A 148 -4.41 1.28 -7.73
C SER A 148 -4.31 -0.24 -7.59
N ILE A 149 -3.30 -0.86 -8.20
CA ILE A 149 -3.08 -2.32 -8.14
C ILE A 149 -1.96 -2.68 -7.18
N THR A 150 -1.71 -3.99 -6.99
CA THR A 150 -0.63 -4.45 -6.10
C THR A 150 0.74 -4.04 -6.62
N THR A 151 1.67 -3.78 -5.70
CA THR A 151 3.02 -3.32 -6.03
C THR A 151 3.73 -4.26 -7.03
N ALA A 152 3.60 -5.57 -6.84
CA ALA A 152 4.24 -6.56 -7.72
C ALA A 152 3.74 -6.45 -9.18
N ILE A 153 2.42 -6.36 -9.38
CA ILE A 153 1.83 -6.21 -10.72
C ILE A 153 2.15 -4.81 -11.26
N GLY A 154 2.05 -3.78 -10.42
CA GLY A 154 2.28 -2.39 -10.82
C GLY A 154 3.71 -2.11 -11.27
N MET A 155 4.71 -2.74 -10.64
CA MET A 155 6.11 -2.65 -11.09
C MET A 155 6.27 -3.20 -12.51
N GLY A 156 5.72 -4.40 -12.77
CA GLY A 156 5.79 -5.00 -14.11
C GLY A 156 5.11 -4.16 -15.18
N VAL A 157 3.91 -3.64 -14.90
CA VAL A 157 3.19 -2.75 -15.84
C VAL A 157 3.98 -1.46 -16.10
N SER A 158 4.54 -0.85 -15.06
CA SER A 158 5.33 0.38 -15.20
C SER A 158 6.61 0.14 -16.00
N GLU A 159 7.30 -0.97 -15.76
CA GLU A 159 8.51 -1.35 -16.49
C GLU A 159 8.22 -1.59 -17.97
N GLU A 160 7.17 -2.36 -18.27
CA GLU A 160 6.75 -2.67 -19.65
C GLU A 160 6.37 -1.40 -20.45
N LEU A 161 5.73 -0.44 -19.79
CA LEU A 161 5.31 0.82 -20.42
C LEU A 161 6.39 1.91 -20.40
N GLY A 162 7.59 1.63 -19.87
CA GLY A 162 8.71 2.58 -19.82
C GLY A 162 8.61 3.65 -18.74
N GLY A 163 7.82 3.40 -17.68
CA GLY A 163 7.69 4.29 -16.53
C GLY A 163 8.84 4.20 -15.53
N TYR A 164 8.82 5.06 -14.52
CA TYR A 164 9.76 5.05 -13.40
C TYR A 164 9.28 4.06 -12.30
N VAL A 165 9.76 2.83 -12.32
CA VAL A 165 9.31 1.74 -11.43
C VAL A 165 9.37 2.14 -9.94
N THR A 166 10.44 2.80 -9.50
CA THR A 166 10.59 3.26 -8.11
C THR A 166 9.51 4.27 -7.71
N ILE A 167 9.17 5.19 -8.61
CA ILE A 167 8.10 6.18 -8.37
C ILE A 167 6.74 5.47 -8.36
N THR A 168 6.52 4.52 -9.26
CA THR A 168 5.30 3.69 -9.28
C THR A 168 5.07 3.02 -7.93
N VAL A 169 6.11 2.39 -7.36
CA VAL A 169 6.02 1.76 -6.03
C VAL A 169 5.61 2.77 -4.96
N ALA A 170 6.25 3.95 -4.94
CA ALA A 170 5.91 5.00 -3.98
C ALA A 170 4.45 5.46 -4.13
N VAL A 171 3.98 5.67 -5.35
CA VAL A 171 2.61 6.11 -5.64
C VAL A 171 1.58 5.04 -5.25
N ILE A 172 1.87 3.77 -5.52
CA ILE A 172 1.02 2.64 -5.09
C ILE A 172 0.89 2.62 -3.56
N VAL A 173 2.00 2.71 -2.84
CA VAL A 173 2.01 2.71 -1.37
C VAL A 173 1.21 3.90 -0.83
N VAL A 174 1.46 5.10 -1.33
CA VAL A 174 0.74 6.32 -0.93
C VAL A 174 -0.76 6.19 -1.20
N THR A 175 -1.15 5.69 -2.39
CA THR A 175 -2.55 5.45 -2.76
C THR A 175 -3.21 4.48 -1.79
N GLY A 176 -2.54 3.37 -1.46
CA GLY A 176 -3.05 2.38 -0.52
C GLY A 176 -3.24 2.94 0.89
N VAL A 177 -2.26 3.70 1.39
CA VAL A 177 -2.31 4.34 2.72
C VAL A 177 -3.44 5.37 2.79
N ILE A 178 -3.57 6.23 1.78
CA ILE A 178 -4.65 7.23 1.71
C ILE A 178 -6.01 6.52 1.70
N GLY A 179 -6.17 5.48 0.89
CA GLY A 179 -7.41 4.72 0.83
C GLY A 179 -7.75 4.00 2.14
N ASN A 180 -6.75 3.46 2.84
CA ASN A 180 -6.96 2.86 4.15
C ASN A 180 -7.42 3.89 5.20
N ILE A 181 -6.83 5.09 5.19
CA ILE A 181 -7.16 6.16 6.15
C ILE A 181 -8.51 6.79 5.84
N LEU A 182 -8.75 7.15 4.57
CA LEU A 182 -9.91 7.93 4.16
C LEU A 182 -11.10 7.09 3.68
N GLY A 183 -10.91 5.81 3.36
CA GLY A 183 -11.92 5.00 2.69
C GLY A 183 -13.24 4.93 3.45
N GLU A 184 -13.21 4.68 4.76
CA GLU A 184 -14.42 4.66 5.58
C GLU A 184 -15.09 6.03 5.67
N PHE A 185 -14.30 7.11 5.78
CA PHE A 185 -14.81 8.48 5.79
C PHE A 185 -15.49 8.83 4.47
N ILE A 186 -14.86 8.47 3.34
CA ILE A 186 -15.40 8.70 1.99
C ILE A 186 -16.70 7.92 1.80
N CYS A 187 -16.75 6.65 2.21
CA CYS A 187 -17.98 5.85 2.17
C CYS A 187 -19.13 6.52 2.95
N LYS A 188 -18.84 7.06 4.15
CA LYS A 188 -19.83 7.80 4.95
C LYS A 188 -20.26 9.10 4.28
N LEU A 189 -19.31 9.87 3.75
CA LEU A 189 -19.56 11.15 3.08
C LEU A 189 -20.50 10.99 1.86
N PHE A 190 -20.26 9.98 1.04
CA PHE A 190 -21.08 9.67 -0.13
C PHE A 190 -22.26 8.74 0.16
N ARG A 191 -22.53 8.46 1.43
CA ARG A 191 -23.63 7.58 1.89
C ARG A 191 -23.61 6.20 1.25
N ILE A 192 -22.43 5.66 1.01
CA ILE A 192 -22.25 4.29 0.53
C ILE A 192 -22.43 3.37 1.74
N THR A 193 -23.62 2.79 1.88
CA THR A 193 -23.98 1.94 3.03
C THR A 193 -23.82 0.46 2.74
N GLU A 194 -23.96 0.06 1.48
CA GLU A 194 -23.94 -1.32 1.05
C GLU A 194 -22.54 -1.96 1.22
N PRO A 195 -22.39 -3.07 1.99
CA PRO A 195 -21.10 -3.71 2.27
C PRO A 195 -20.35 -4.14 1.01
N ILE A 196 -21.05 -4.71 0.02
CA ILE A 196 -20.45 -5.10 -1.26
C ILE A 196 -19.78 -3.89 -1.91
N SER A 197 -20.49 -2.77 -2.02
CA SER A 197 -19.98 -1.56 -2.68
C SER A 197 -18.76 -0.97 -1.95
N LYS A 198 -18.76 -0.98 -0.62
CA LYS A 198 -17.59 -0.54 0.17
C LYS A 198 -16.36 -1.40 -0.09
N GLY A 199 -16.55 -2.73 -0.06
CA GLY A 199 -15.48 -3.68 -0.35
C GLY A 199 -14.90 -3.48 -1.75
N LEU A 200 -15.76 -3.40 -2.78
CA LEU A 200 -15.32 -3.18 -4.15
C LEU A 200 -14.58 -1.86 -4.32
N ALA A 201 -15.08 -0.78 -3.71
CA ALA A 201 -14.44 0.54 -3.77
C ALA A 201 -13.03 0.51 -3.16
N LEU A 202 -12.87 -0.09 -1.97
CA LEU A 202 -11.56 -0.17 -1.29
C LEU A 202 -10.57 -1.07 -2.03
N GLY A 203 -11.02 -2.23 -2.50
CA GLY A 203 -10.16 -3.18 -3.21
C GLY A 203 -9.71 -2.66 -4.58
N SER A 204 -10.59 -2.00 -5.33
CA SER A 204 -10.27 -1.48 -6.66
C SER A 204 -9.49 -0.17 -6.64
N SER A 205 -9.59 0.62 -5.58
CA SER A 205 -8.86 1.90 -5.47
C SER A 205 -7.53 1.79 -4.74
N SER A 206 -7.43 0.90 -3.74
CA SER A 206 -6.37 0.93 -2.72
C SER A 206 -5.77 -0.44 -2.43
N HIS A 207 -5.99 -1.39 -3.32
CA HIS A 207 -5.40 -2.73 -3.34
C HIS A 207 -5.32 -3.41 -1.94
N ALA A 208 -4.24 -4.14 -1.64
CA ALA A 208 -4.11 -4.90 -0.38
C ALA A 208 -4.17 -4.02 0.88
N ILE A 209 -3.65 -2.79 0.84
CA ILE A 209 -3.67 -1.87 2.00
C ILE A 209 -5.11 -1.39 2.27
N GLY A 210 -5.89 -1.10 1.23
CA GLY A 210 -7.32 -0.79 1.34
C GLY A 210 -8.13 -2.00 1.81
N THR A 211 -7.77 -3.21 1.36
CA THR A 211 -8.42 -4.45 1.78
C THR A 211 -8.23 -4.74 3.26
N ALA A 212 -7.07 -4.43 3.84
CA ALA A 212 -6.88 -4.52 5.29
C ALA A 212 -7.91 -3.65 6.04
N LYS A 213 -8.25 -2.47 5.52
CA LYS A 213 -9.32 -1.63 6.07
C LYS A 213 -10.71 -2.23 5.83
N ALA A 214 -10.95 -2.80 4.65
CA ALA A 214 -12.23 -3.46 4.35
C ALA A 214 -12.51 -4.64 5.30
N ILE A 215 -11.51 -5.45 5.62
CA ILE A 215 -11.60 -6.55 6.61
C ILE A 215 -11.94 -6.00 8.01
N GLU A 216 -11.36 -4.86 8.42
CA GLU A 216 -11.73 -4.19 9.67
C GLU A 216 -13.19 -3.71 9.68
N MET A 217 -13.75 -3.39 8.52
CA MET A 217 -15.14 -2.88 8.39
C MET A 217 -16.18 -3.99 8.44
N GLY A 218 -15.85 -5.19 7.93
CA GLY A 218 -16.72 -6.36 7.96
C GLY A 218 -16.28 -7.49 7.05
N GLU A 219 -16.87 -8.67 7.26
CA GLU A 219 -16.53 -9.89 6.49
C GLU A 219 -16.90 -9.76 5.01
N VAL A 220 -18.06 -9.17 4.71
CA VAL A 220 -18.52 -8.96 3.33
C VAL A 220 -17.64 -7.93 2.63
N GLU A 221 -17.34 -6.81 3.29
CA GLU A 221 -16.43 -5.80 2.78
C GLU A 221 -15.05 -6.39 2.47
N GLY A 222 -14.51 -7.18 3.39
CA GLY A 222 -13.22 -7.86 3.24
C GLY A 222 -13.20 -8.82 2.06
N ALA A 223 -14.22 -9.68 1.94
CA ALA A 223 -14.34 -10.65 0.86
C ALA A 223 -14.45 -9.97 -0.52
N MET A 224 -15.31 -8.97 -0.63
CA MET A 224 -15.50 -8.25 -1.89
C MET A 224 -14.26 -7.44 -2.29
N SER A 225 -13.56 -6.89 -1.31
CA SER A 225 -12.29 -6.18 -1.52
C SER A 225 -11.19 -7.13 -2.00
N SER A 226 -11.09 -8.33 -1.42
CA SER A 226 -10.12 -9.37 -1.82
C SER A 226 -10.34 -9.80 -3.28
N LEU A 227 -11.59 -9.98 -3.70
CA LEU A 227 -11.92 -10.25 -5.10
C LEU A 227 -11.54 -9.06 -6.00
N ALA A 228 -11.88 -7.85 -5.56
CA ALA A 228 -11.62 -6.65 -6.34
C ALA A 228 -10.12 -6.46 -6.62
N ILE A 229 -9.22 -6.78 -5.70
CA ILE A 229 -7.77 -6.72 -5.94
C ILE A 229 -7.38 -7.56 -7.17
N ALA A 230 -7.82 -8.82 -7.21
CA ALA A 230 -7.43 -9.74 -8.27
C ALA A 230 -7.96 -9.29 -9.64
N VAL A 231 -9.26 -8.98 -9.70
CA VAL A 231 -9.91 -8.55 -10.95
C VAL A 231 -9.37 -7.19 -11.43
N THR A 232 -9.18 -6.23 -10.50
CA THR A 232 -8.59 -4.92 -10.82
C THR A 232 -7.18 -5.06 -11.37
N GLY A 233 -6.37 -5.95 -10.78
CA GLY A 233 -5.02 -6.22 -11.27
C GLY A 233 -5.04 -6.68 -12.73
N ILE A 234 -5.83 -7.69 -13.05
CA ILE A 234 -5.95 -8.23 -14.42
C ILE A 234 -6.46 -7.16 -15.40
N LEU A 235 -7.56 -6.47 -15.03
CA LEU A 235 -8.12 -5.44 -15.89
C LEU A 235 -7.16 -4.27 -16.11
N THR A 236 -6.42 -3.86 -15.08
CA THR A 236 -5.47 -2.76 -15.20
C THR A 236 -4.30 -3.13 -16.11
N VAL A 237 -3.76 -4.36 -16.06
CA VAL A 237 -2.70 -4.81 -16.98
C VAL A 237 -3.14 -4.65 -18.43
N VAL A 238 -4.35 -5.11 -18.77
CA VAL A 238 -4.87 -5.02 -20.13
C VAL A 238 -5.18 -3.57 -20.53
N LEU A 239 -5.88 -2.84 -19.68
CA LEU A 239 -6.34 -1.49 -20.00
C LEU A 239 -5.24 -0.43 -19.92
N ALA A 240 -4.23 -0.59 -19.07
CA ALA A 240 -3.11 0.34 -18.97
C ALA A 240 -2.33 0.42 -20.28
N SER A 241 -2.14 -0.72 -20.98
CA SER A 241 -1.49 -0.75 -22.30
C SER A 241 -2.31 0.03 -23.37
N VAL A 242 -3.65 0.00 -23.26
CA VAL A 242 -4.51 0.82 -24.14
C VAL A 242 -4.43 2.29 -23.76
N TYR A 243 -4.51 2.62 -22.47
CA TYR A 243 -4.45 3.99 -21.98
C TYR A 243 -3.09 4.65 -22.21
N ALA A 244 -1.99 3.90 -22.18
CA ALA A 244 -0.65 4.41 -22.47
C ALA A 244 -0.57 5.12 -23.83
N ASN A 245 -1.38 4.70 -24.82
CA ASN A 245 -1.39 5.29 -26.16
C ASN A 245 -2.18 6.62 -26.25
N PHE A 246 -2.82 7.08 -25.18
CA PHE A 246 -3.62 8.32 -25.21
C PHE A 246 -2.78 9.58 -24.94
N MET A 247 -1.50 9.40 -24.56
CA MET A 247 -0.64 10.54 -24.22
C MET A 247 0.80 10.38 -24.72
#